data_4fc361252cd6df0c97a5c098b49272ab
#
_entry.id   4fc361252cd6df0c97a5c098b49272ab
#
_cell.length_a   1.000
_cell.length_b   1.000
_cell.length_c   1.000
_cell.angle_alpha   90.00
_cell.angle_beta   90.00
_cell.angle_gamma   90.00
#
_symmetry.space_group_name_H-M   'P 1'
#
loop_
_entity.id
_entity.type
_entity.pdbx_description
1 polymer ?
#
loop_
_entity_poly.entity_id
_entity_poly.type
_entity_poly.pdbx_seq_one_letter_code
_entity_poly.pdbx_strand_id
1 'polypeptide(L)'
;MEDYGQPDKLINLIKSMYKDSGGQILHKGKLTDFFAIVTGVRQGCLISPFLFLLAIDWILTRSTGDNTGIQWTLNSQLDDLDYADDLALLSHTRAQMQTKTDKLCENSAMVGLQVNIAKTKVMKSNTTSTEPIQIGNTQLEEVGKFVYLGSTVTQTGGTDEDVKARIYKARHTFANLHKVWSSKNIRVNTKLKIFNSNVKSILLYGSETWFLTKKLESKLQTFINKCLRRILNIFWPEVISNQSLWEKTKQPRISQQIKQRKFRWLGHTLRKDNDSIAKYALKWNPQGKRKRGRPKTTWRRQLTKELEALRLTLRGAESLAQDRRAWRNLVGGLCSATE
;
A
#
# COMPACT_ATOMS: atom_id res chain seq x y z
N MET A 1 10.94 9.27 24.96
CA MET A 1 9.76 9.73 25.72
C MET A 1 10.04 11.07 26.41
N GLU A 2 11.20 11.26 26.96
CA GLU A 2 11.65 12.55 27.51
C GLU A 2 11.63 13.64 26.44
N ASP A 3 12.18 13.37 25.25
CA ASP A 3 12.16 14.27 24.09
C ASP A 3 10.74 14.70 23.63
N TYR A 4 9.73 13.92 24.01
CA TYR A 4 8.31 14.20 23.73
C TYR A 4 7.57 14.85 24.92
N GLY A 5 8.29 15.30 25.94
CA GLY A 5 7.71 15.96 27.11
C GLY A 5 6.79 15.10 27.95
N GLN A 6 6.97 13.76 27.94
CA GLN A 6 6.15 12.88 28.76
C GLN A 6 6.54 13.00 30.24
N PRO A 7 5.55 12.98 31.17
CA PRO A 7 5.82 13.07 32.60
C PRO A 7 6.73 11.94 33.10
N ASP A 8 7.68 12.26 33.97
CA ASP A 8 8.63 11.31 34.56
C ASP A 8 7.94 10.11 35.22
N LYS A 9 6.79 10.35 35.87
CA LYS A 9 5.99 9.28 36.48
C LYS A 9 5.58 8.22 35.48
N LEU A 10 5.16 8.63 34.26
CA LEU A 10 4.78 7.71 33.18
C LEU A 10 6.00 6.98 32.63
N ILE A 11 7.10 7.71 32.44
CA ILE A 11 8.38 7.14 31.96
C ILE A 11 8.88 6.07 32.96
N ASN A 12 8.88 6.38 34.25
CA ASN A 12 9.31 5.44 35.29
C ASN A 12 8.39 4.22 35.40
N LEU A 13 7.09 4.40 35.25
CA LEU A 13 6.13 3.30 35.18
C LEU A 13 6.45 2.34 34.03
N ILE A 14 6.65 2.88 32.81
CA ILE A 14 7.01 2.08 31.66
C ILE A 14 8.37 1.40 31.85
N LYS A 15 9.38 2.12 32.34
CA LYS A 15 10.70 1.53 32.66
C LYS A 15 10.54 0.35 33.63
N SER A 16 9.70 0.48 34.68
CA SER A 16 9.47 -0.62 35.65
C SER A 16 8.77 -1.83 35.01
N MET A 17 7.90 -1.64 34.01
CA MET A 17 7.26 -2.75 33.32
C MET A 17 8.23 -3.59 32.47
N TYR A 18 9.35 -3.01 32.05
CA TYR A 18 10.35 -3.67 31.19
C TYR A 18 11.58 -4.12 32.02
N LYS A 19 11.71 -3.67 33.30
CA LYS A 19 12.78 -4.11 34.19
C LYS A 19 12.68 -5.61 34.43
N ASP A 20 13.82 -6.29 34.37
CA ASP A 20 13.95 -7.73 34.61
C ASP A 20 13.03 -8.60 33.72
N SER A 21 12.76 -8.09 32.50
CA SER A 21 11.94 -8.81 31.51
C SER A 21 12.66 -10.05 31.02
N GLY A 22 11.96 -11.18 31.00
CA GLY A 22 12.50 -12.42 30.48
C GLY A 22 11.38 -13.38 30.05
N GLY A 23 11.78 -14.55 29.57
CA GLY A 23 10.87 -15.56 29.07
C GLY A 23 11.38 -16.97 29.28
N GLN A 24 10.47 -17.90 29.21
CA GLN A 24 10.72 -19.34 29.11
C GLN A 24 9.83 -19.91 28.00
N ILE A 25 10.33 -20.87 27.27
CA ILE A 25 9.58 -21.53 26.18
C ILE A 25 9.01 -22.84 26.72
N LEU A 26 7.69 -22.99 26.58
CA LEU A 26 7.04 -24.27 26.86
C LEU A 26 7.12 -25.17 25.62
N HIS A 27 7.89 -26.27 25.73
CA HIS A 27 8.00 -27.27 24.68
C HIS A 27 7.71 -28.67 25.25
N LYS A 28 6.74 -29.37 24.66
CA LYS A 28 6.32 -30.74 25.11
C LYS A 28 6.06 -30.85 26.61
N GLY A 29 5.44 -29.84 27.22
CA GLY A 29 5.11 -29.81 28.63
C GLY A 29 6.28 -29.50 29.58
N LYS A 30 7.45 -29.15 29.08
CA LYS A 30 8.61 -28.71 29.86
C LYS A 30 8.96 -27.26 29.51
N LEU A 31 9.29 -26.48 30.55
CA LEU A 31 9.81 -25.12 30.40
C LEU A 31 11.32 -25.19 30.16
N THR A 32 11.82 -24.32 29.28
CA THR A 32 13.28 -24.05 29.16
C THR A 32 13.78 -23.26 30.34
N ASP A 33 15.11 -23.13 30.43
CA ASP A 33 15.71 -22.16 31.37
C ASP A 33 15.24 -20.75 31.08
N PHE A 34 15.24 -19.91 32.12
CA PHE A 34 14.88 -18.50 31.98
C PHE A 34 15.96 -17.76 31.18
N PHE A 35 15.52 -16.96 30.20
CA PHE A 35 16.41 -16.07 29.46
C PHE A 35 15.93 -14.62 29.55
N ALA A 36 16.88 -13.69 29.74
CA ALA A 36 16.59 -12.27 29.82
C ALA A 36 16.23 -11.67 28.44
N ILE A 37 15.24 -10.80 28.41
CA ILE A 37 14.87 -10.01 27.22
C ILE A 37 15.36 -8.59 27.48
N VAL A 38 16.48 -8.25 26.86
CA VAL A 38 17.20 -6.98 27.12
C VAL A 38 16.78 -5.87 26.14
N THR A 39 16.17 -6.22 24.99
CA THR A 39 15.82 -5.26 23.93
C THR A 39 14.44 -5.57 23.34
N GLY A 40 13.87 -4.58 22.66
CA GLY A 40 12.61 -4.69 21.96
C GLY A 40 11.39 -4.42 22.85
N VAL A 41 10.21 -4.68 22.30
CA VAL A 41 8.92 -4.49 22.97
C VAL A 41 8.17 -5.82 23.07
N ARG A 42 7.33 -5.98 24.09
CA ARG A 42 6.62 -7.24 24.34
C ARG A 42 5.56 -7.50 23.29
N GLN A 43 5.62 -8.65 22.60
CA GLN A 43 4.59 -9.07 21.67
C GLN A 43 3.25 -9.30 22.39
N GLY A 44 2.17 -8.73 21.87
CA GLY A 44 0.82 -8.86 22.45
C GLY A 44 0.50 -7.84 23.56
N CYS A 45 1.43 -6.98 23.95
CA CYS A 45 1.18 -5.88 24.87
C CYS A 45 0.50 -4.72 24.12
N LEU A 46 -0.52 -4.10 24.72
CA LEU A 46 -1.24 -2.97 24.12
C LEU A 46 -0.40 -1.70 23.91
N ILE A 47 0.59 -1.49 24.77
CA ILE A 47 1.48 -0.31 24.73
C ILE A 47 2.64 -0.51 23.74
N SER A 48 3.05 -1.75 23.49
CA SER A 48 4.21 -2.07 22.65
C SER A 48 4.20 -1.44 21.27
N PRO A 49 3.08 -1.46 20.49
CA PRO A 49 3.03 -0.80 19.19
C PRO A 49 3.27 0.71 19.29
N PHE A 50 2.71 1.35 20.31
CA PHE A 50 2.90 2.78 20.54
C PHE A 50 4.36 3.13 20.89
N LEU A 51 5.00 2.36 21.76
CA LEU A 51 6.42 2.55 22.11
C LEU A 51 7.33 2.35 20.90
N PHE A 52 7.02 1.35 20.08
CA PHE A 52 7.76 1.11 18.84
C PHE A 52 7.62 2.28 17.85
N LEU A 53 6.41 2.80 17.65
CA LEU A 53 6.18 3.96 16.80
C LEU A 53 6.89 5.22 17.32
N LEU A 54 6.92 5.44 18.62
CA LEU A 54 7.71 6.55 19.23
C LEU A 54 9.21 6.42 18.93
N ALA A 55 9.74 5.18 18.98
CA ALA A 55 11.14 4.94 18.66
C ALA A 55 11.43 5.21 17.17
N ILE A 56 10.55 4.76 16.27
CA ILE A 56 10.69 5.01 14.83
C ILE A 56 10.58 6.51 14.52
N ASP A 57 9.59 7.20 15.07
CA ASP A 57 9.41 8.64 14.88
C ASP A 57 10.65 9.43 15.38
N TRP A 58 11.19 9.06 16.53
CA TRP A 58 12.42 9.65 17.06
C TRP A 58 13.62 9.44 16.13
N ILE A 59 13.79 8.21 15.58
CA ILE A 59 14.85 7.90 14.62
C ILE A 59 14.69 8.74 13.36
N LEU A 60 13.48 8.77 12.77
CA LEU A 60 13.21 9.49 11.54
C LEU A 60 13.40 10.99 11.71
N THR A 61 12.85 11.58 12.76
CA THR A 61 12.99 13.02 13.04
C THR A 61 14.46 13.44 13.14
N ARG A 62 15.34 12.61 13.69
CA ARG A 62 16.78 12.89 13.80
C ARG A 62 17.58 12.53 12.54
N SER A 63 17.06 11.63 11.72
CA SER A 63 17.74 11.16 10.50
C SER A 63 17.32 11.95 9.26
N THR A 64 16.14 12.55 9.27
CA THR A 64 15.58 13.37 8.19
C THR A 64 15.62 14.85 8.59
N GLY A 65 15.50 15.74 7.64
CA GLY A 65 15.58 17.19 7.85
C GLY A 65 16.66 17.82 6.98
N ASP A 66 16.93 19.10 7.16
CA ASP A 66 17.95 19.88 6.44
C ASP A 66 17.80 19.83 4.90
N ASN A 67 16.57 19.85 4.40
CA ASN A 67 16.27 19.91 2.96
C ASN A 67 16.81 18.70 2.16
N THR A 68 16.72 17.50 2.72
CA THR A 68 17.24 16.25 2.11
C THR A 68 16.19 15.44 1.37
N GLY A 69 14.90 15.82 1.45
CA GLY A 69 13.77 15.15 0.80
C GLY A 69 13.52 15.57 -0.64
N ILE A 70 12.41 15.10 -1.19
CA ILE A 70 11.88 15.60 -2.46
C ILE A 70 11.03 16.85 -2.21
N GLN A 71 11.12 17.84 -3.11
CA GLN A 71 10.32 19.05 -2.99
C GLN A 71 8.82 18.72 -3.01
N TRP A 72 8.14 18.98 -1.91
CA TRP A 72 6.74 18.64 -1.72
C TRP A 72 5.82 19.84 -1.86
N THR A 73 6.07 20.89 -1.09
CA THR A 73 5.44 22.22 -1.25
C THR A 73 6.50 23.26 -1.59
N LEU A 74 6.14 24.53 -1.68
CA LEU A 74 7.11 25.62 -1.87
C LEU A 74 8.12 25.69 -0.71
N ASN A 75 7.69 25.40 0.50
CA ASN A 75 8.48 25.56 1.72
C ASN A 75 8.73 24.25 2.47
N SER A 76 8.33 23.09 1.94
CA SER A 76 8.52 21.82 2.61
C SER A 76 8.99 20.73 1.66
N GLN A 77 9.68 19.74 2.22
CA GLN A 77 10.12 18.55 1.53
C GLN A 77 9.44 17.32 2.13
N LEU A 78 9.33 16.28 1.35
CA LEU A 78 8.92 14.96 1.78
C LEU A 78 10.18 14.10 1.88
N ASP A 79 10.56 13.78 3.09
CA ASP A 79 11.81 13.11 3.40
C ASP A 79 11.69 11.59 3.39
N ASP A 80 10.56 11.10 3.84
CA ASP A 80 10.28 9.68 3.97
C ASP A 80 8.78 9.38 3.84
N LEU A 81 8.48 8.11 3.75
CA LEU A 81 7.15 7.52 3.94
C LEU A 81 7.35 6.31 4.85
N ASP A 82 6.66 6.31 5.96
CA ASP A 82 6.77 5.26 6.96
C ASP A 82 5.43 4.54 7.22
N TYR A 83 5.54 3.28 7.52
CA TYR A 83 4.43 2.47 8.00
C TYR A 83 4.97 1.38 8.92
N ALA A 84 4.87 1.59 10.21
CA ALA A 84 5.45 0.73 11.25
C ALA A 84 6.98 0.58 11.06
N ASP A 85 7.46 -0.61 10.71
CA ASP A 85 8.87 -0.92 10.46
C ASP A 85 9.28 -0.76 8.98
N ASP A 86 8.32 -0.59 8.08
CA ASP A 86 8.58 -0.39 6.65
C ASP A 86 8.84 1.10 6.37
N LEU A 87 10.10 1.48 6.19
CA LEU A 87 10.53 2.84 5.90
C LEU A 87 10.93 3.01 4.44
N ALA A 88 10.51 4.11 3.81
CA ALA A 88 10.94 4.50 2.48
C ALA A 88 11.51 5.92 2.49
N LEU A 89 12.83 6.05 2.50
CA LEU A 89 13.52 7.33 2.43
C LEU A 89 13.46 7.90 1.02
N LEU A 90 13.25 9.21 0.91
CA LEU A 90 13.15 9.95 -0.34
C LEU A 90 14.22 11.03 -0.40
N SER A 91 14.91 11.17 -1.53
CA SER A 91 15.90 12.21 -1.75
C SER A 91 16.06 12.56 -3.22
N HIS A 92 16.49 13.80 -3.51
CA HIS A 92 16.80 14.22 -4.87
C HIS A 92 18.18 13.77 -5.36
N THR A 93 19.14 13.69 -4.46
CA THR A 93 20.52 13.37 -4.82
C THR A 93 21.03 12.13 -4.07
N ARG A 94 22.06 11.51 -4.66
CA ARG A 94 22.74 10.36 -4.04
C ARG A 94 23.40 10.76 -2.71
N ALA A 95 24.04 11.92 -2.64
CA ALA A 95 24.72 12.38 -1.43
C ALA A 95 23.74 12.55 -0.26
N GLN A 96 22.56 13.18 -0.52
CA GLN A 96 21.50 13.31 0.50
C GLN A 96 20.99 11.96 0.96
N MET A 97 20.78 11.00 0.03
CA MET A 97 20.34 9.64 0.38
C MET A 97 21.36 8.92 1.24
N GLN A 98 22.67 9.04 0.93
CA GLN A 98 23.74 8.44 1.72
C GLN A 98 23.75 9.00 3.13
N THR A 99 23.74 10.34 3.27
CA THR A 99 23.71 11.01 4.59
C THR A 99 22.51 10.58 5.42
N LYS A 100 21.31 10.48 4.82
CA LYS A 100 20.13 9.96 5.52
C LYS A 100 20.28 8.52 5.98
N THR A 101 20.85 7.67 5.10
CA THR A 101 21.07 6.25 5.39
C THR A 101 22.03 6.08 6.55
N ASP A 102 23.12 6.86 6.56
CA ASP A 102 24.11 6.82 7.63
C ASP A 102 23.50 7.27 8.98
N LYS A 103 22.82 8.43 8.99
CA LYS A 103 22.11 8.93 10.18
C LYS A 103 21.04 7.96 10.67
N LEU A 104 20.28 7.32 9.74
CA LEU A 104 19.28 6.31 10.11
C LEU A 104 19.93 5.13 10.83
N CYS A 105 21.05 4.63 10.33
CA CYS A 105 21.77 3.52 10.95
C CYS A 105 22.31 3.89 12.34
N GLU A 106 22.91 5.08 12.47
CA GLU A 106 23.43 5.59 13.75
C GLU A 106 22.30 5.76 14.79
N ASN A 107 21.23 6.46 14.43
CA ASN A 107 20.11 6.69 15.34
C ASN A 107 19.36 5.41 15.69
N SER A 108 19.24 4.47 14.74
CA SER A 108 18.66 3.15 15.02
C SER A 108 19.48 2.36 16.03
N ALA A 109 20.82 2.38 15.91
CA ALA A 109 21.71 1.70 16.84
C ALA A 109 21.61 2.29 18.26
N MET A 110 21.39 3.61 18.41
CA MET A 110 21.21 4.27 19.71
C MET A 110 20.00 3.73 20.49
N VAL A 111 18.96 3.28 19.81
CA VAL A 111 17.76 2.69 20.43
C VAL A 111 17.73 1.16 20.36
N GLY A 112 18.85 0.53 19.99
CA GLY A 112 18.98 -0.94 19.94
C GLY A 112 18.32 -1.58 18.73
N LEU A 113 17.97 -0.80 17.70
CA LEU A 113 17.44 -1.31 16.43
C LEU A 113 18.55 -1.42 15.38
N GLN A 114 18.38 -2.33 14.43
CA GLN A 114 19.32 -2.52 13.33
C GLN A 114 18.60 -2.53 11.99
N VAL A 115 19.18 -1.82 11.02
CA VAL A 115 18.70 -1.84 9.65
C VAL A 115 19.05 -3.17 9.00
N ASN A 116 18.05 -3.86 8.45
CA ASN A 116 18.28 -5.13 7.76
C ASN A 116 18.81 -4.89 6.34
N ILE A 117 20.13 -4.95 6.16
CA ILE A 117 20.82 -4.68 4.90
C ILE A 117 20.31 -5.60 3.76
N ALA A 118 20.08 -6.89 4.03
CA ALA A 118 19.65 -7.85 3.01
C ALA A 118 18.22 -7.56 2.48
N LYS A 119 17.35 -6.95 3.30
CA LYS A 119 16.00 -6.53 2.90
C LYS A 119 15.96 -5.12 2.33
N THR A 120 16.92 -4.27 2.67
CA THR A 120 16.97 -2.87 2.22
C THR A 120 17.34 -2.82 0.73
N LYS A 121 16.56 -2.06 -0.04
CA LYS A 121 16.73 -1.91 -1.49
C LYS A 121 16.80 -0.45 -1.85
N VAL A 122 17.57 -0.15 -2.89
CA VAL A 122 17.67 1.20 -3.48
C VAL A 122 16.99 1.19 -4.83
N MET A 123 16.12 2.15 -5.08
CA MET A 123 15.53 2.37 -6.40
C MET A 123 15.80 3.79 -6.87
N LYS A 124 16.57 3.93 -7.94
CA LYS A 124 16.89 5.21 -8.57
C LYS A 124 15.88 5.53 -9.68
N SER A 125 15.37 6.74 -9.73
CA SER A 125 14.45 7.17 -10.77
C SER A 125 14.90 8.50 -11.38
N ASN A 126 14.96 8.58 -12.72
CA ASN A 126 15.35 9.79 -13.45
C ASN A 126 16.72 10.39 -13.03
N THR A 127 17.68 9.55 -12.63
CA THR A 127 19.04 9.97 -12.28
C THR A 127 20.06 9.34 -13.23
N THR A 128 21.19 10.01 -13.41
CA THR A 128 22.36 9.52 -14.14
C THR A 128 23.45 8.99 -13.21
N SER A 129 23.28 9.16 -11.88
CA SER A 129 24.28 8.68 -10.92
C SER A 129 24.32 7.15 -10.88
N THR A 130 25.50 6.61 -11.08
CA THR A 130 25.80 5.17 -10.99
C THR A 130 26.35 4.75 -9.63
N GLU A 131 26.72 5.72 -8.78
CA GLU A 131 27.29 5.44 -7.47
C GLU A 131 26.31 4.72 -6.55
N PRO A 132 26.73 3.62 -5.89
CA PRO A 132 25.87 2.89 -4.96
C PRO A 132 25.63 3.65 -3.65
N ILE A 133 24.57 3.29 -2.96
CA ILE A 133 24.35 3.62 -1.54
C ILE A 133 24.92 2.48 -0.71
N GLN A 134 25.54 2.81 0.43
CA GLN A 134 26.21 1.84 1.29
C GLN A 134 25.73 1.97 2.73
N ILE A 135 25.82 0.89 3.49
CA ILE A 135 25.71 0.87 4.94
C ILE A 135 27.01 0.23 5.48
N GLY A 136 27.83 1.04 6.16
CA GLY A 136 29.20 0.66 6.49
C GLY A 136 29.96 0.31 5.20
N ASN A 137 30.52 -0.89 5.13
CA ASN A 137 31.25 -1.37 3.97
C ASN A 137 30.40 -2.18 2.98
N THR A 138 29.09 -2.29 3.21
CA THR A 138 28.21 -3.12 2.38
C THR A 138 27.37 -2.26 1.46
N GLN A 139 27.45 -2.53 0.16
CA GLN A 139 26.63 -1.88 -0.85
C GLN A 139 25.20 -2.42 -0.79
N LEU A 140 24.21 -1.51 -0.85
CA LEU A 140 22.82 -1.87 -0.95
C LEU A 140 22.45 -2.31 -2.35
N GLU A 141 21.58 -3.31 -2.46
CA GLU A 141 21.09 -3.81 -3.73
C GLU A 141 20.25 -2.75 -4.46
N GLU A 142 20.68 -2.39 -5.68
CA GLU A 142 19.91 -1.51 -6.56
C GLU A 142 18.91 -2.32 -7.38
N VAL A 143 17.64 -1.93 -7.34
CA VAL A 143 16.55 -2.67 -7.99
C VAL A 143 15.73 -1.77 -8.91
N GLY A 144 15.28 -2.31 -10.04
CA GLY A 144 14.37 -1.63 -10.96
C GLY A 144 12.89 -1.70 -10.51
N LYS A 145 12.58 -2.58 -9.57
CA LYS A 145 11.25 -2.74 -8.96
C LYS A 145 11.36 -3.34 -7.57
N PHE A 146 10.45 -2.97 -6.68
CA PHE A 146 10.33 -3.56 -5.35
C PHE A 146 8.87 -3.57 -4.87
N VAL A 147 8.60 -4.31 -3.81
CA VAL A 147 7.28 -4.38 -3.21
C VAL A 147 7.26 -3.51 -1.96
N TYR A 148 6.42 -2.48 -1.94
CA TYR A 148 6.19 -1.62 -0.79
C TYR A 148 4.73 -1.71 -0.35
N LEU A 149 4.49 -2.03 0.92
CA LEU A 149 3.15 -2.26 1.48
C LEU A 149 2.28 -3.19 0.63
N GLY A 150 2.92 -4.20 0.06
CA GLY A 150 2.27 -5.20 -0.77
C GLY A 150 2.01 -4.78 -2.22
N SER A 151 2.23 -3.54 -2.65
CA SER A 151 2.14 -3.09 -4.04
C SER A 151 3.50 -3.03 -4.72
N THR A 152 3.55 -3.40 -6.00
CA THR A 152 4.79 -3.37 -6.78
C THR A 152 5.02 -1.97 -7.34
N VAL A 153 6.10 -1.33 -6.91
CA VAL A 153 6.58 -0.03 -7.42
C VAL A 153 7.72 -0.29 -8.40
N THR A 154 7.76 0.48 -9.49
CA THR A 154 8.79 0.35 -10.53
C THR A 154 9.45 1.70 -10.82
N GLN A 155 10.72 1.68 -11.19
CA GLN A 155 11.52 2.85 -11.57
C GLN A 155 10.86 3.70 -12.67
N THR A 156 10.19 3.05 -13.62
CA THR A 156 9.50 3.72 -14.74
C THR A 156 8.08 4.18 -14.40
N GLY A 157 7.59 3.85 -13.20
CA GLY A 157 6.21 4.03 -12.81
C GLY A 157 5.24 3.10 -13.57
N GLY A 158 3.95 3.33 -13.40
CA GLY A 158 2.90 2.52 -14.02
C GLY A 158 2.32 1.46 -13.10
N THR A 159 1.27 0.79 -13.57
CA THR A 159 0.50 -0.18 -12.79
C THR A 159 0.56 -1.60 -13.35
N ASP A 160 1.23 -1.78 -14.49
CA ASP A 160 1.27 -3.05 -15.22
C ASP A 160 1.86 -4.19 -14.38
N GLU A 161 2.99 -3.95 -13.71
CA GLU A 161 3.67 -4.96 -12.91
C GLU A 161 2.88 -5.30 -11.64
N ASP A 162 2.29 -4.30 -10.99
CA ASP A 162 1.44 -4.55 -9.82
C ASP A 162 0.19 -5.37 -10.19
N VAL A 163 -0.51 -5.01 -11.28
CA VAL A 163 -1.66 -5.79 -11.77
C VAL A 163 -1.28 -7.22 -12.13
N LYS A 164 -0.11 -7.44 -12.78
CA LYS A 164 0.40 -8.80 -13.06
C LYS A 164 0.64 -9.60 -11.77
N ALA A 165 1.30 -8.99 -10.78
CA ALA A 165 1.56 -9.59 -9.49
C ALA A 165 0.25 -9.96 -8.76
N ARG A 166 -0.76 -9.08 -8.81
CA ARG A 166 -2.08 -9.33 -8.22
C ARG A 166 -2.82 -10.47 -8.90
N ILE A 167 -2.82 -10.51 -10.23
CA ILE A 167 -3.42 -11.63 -10.97
C ILE A 167 -2.72 -12.94 -10.61
N TYR A 168 -1.39 -12.95 -10.48
CA TYR A 168 -0.63 -14.14 -10.09
C TYR A 168 -1.02 -14.62 -8.69
N LYS A 169 -0.99 -13.72 -7.68
CA LYS A 169 -1.39 -14.03 -6.29
C LYS A 169 -2.84 -14.53 -6.22
N ALA A 170 -3.76 -13.85 -6.89
CA ALA A 170 -5.17 -14.24 -6.92
C ALA A 170 -5.40 -15.60 -7.61
N ARG A 171 -4.64 -15.91 -8.68
CA ARG A 171 -4.66 -17.20 -9.36
C ARG A 171 -4.22 -18.34 -8.43
N HIS A 172 -3.13 -18.13 -7.70
CA HIS A 172 -2.64 -19.09 -6.72
C HIS A 172 -3.68 -19.36 -5.62
N THR A 173 -4.26 -18.29 -5.05
CA THR A 173 -5.32 -18.44 -4.03
C THR A 173 -6.55 -19.14 -4.59
N PHE A 174 -6.95 -18.84 -5.83
CA PHE A 174 -8.06 -19.52 -6.49
C PHE A 174 -7.78 -21.02 -6.68
N ALA A 175 -6.56 -21.38 -7.08
CA ALA A 175 -6.15 -22.76 -7.25
C ALA A 175 -6.14 -23.54 -5.92
N ASN A 176 -5.65 -22.93 -4.83
CA ASN A 176 -5.65 -23.56 -3.50
C ASN A 176 -7.06 -23.88 -2.99
N LEU A 177 -8.06 -23.13 -3.42
CA LEU A 177 -9.46 -23.35 -3.06
C LEU A 177 -10.21 -24.28 -4.03
N HIS A 178 -9.50 -25.10 -4.84
CA HIS A 178 -10.12 -25.94 -5.87
C HIS A 178 -11.18 -26.90 -5.30
N LYS A 179 -10.97 -27.46 -4.10
CA LYS A 179 -11.93 -28.33 -3.41
C LYS A 179 -13.26 -27.63 -3.12
N VAL A 180 -13.22 -26.32 -2.82
CA VAL A 180 -14.41 -25.50 -2.63
C VAL A 180 -15.17 -25.34 -3.95
N TRP A 181 -14.45 -25.02 -5.04
CA TRP A 181 -15.08 -24.80 -6.34
C TRP A 181 -15.73 -26.06 -6.91
N SER A 182 -15.10 -27.22 -6.74
CA SER A 182 -15.59 -28.51 -7.23
C SER A 182 -16.67 -29.16 -6.35
N SER A 183 -16.81 -28.76 -5.09
CA SER A 183 -17.79 -29.32 -4.16
C SER A 183 -19.23 -29.11 -4.65
N LYS A 184 -20.03 -30.18 -4.71
CA LYS A 184 -21.47 -30.12 -5.00
C LYS A 184 -22.30 -29.70 -3.77
N ASN A 185 -21.76 -29.89 -2.55
CA ASN A 185 -22.46 -29.63 -1.29
C ASN A 185 -22.44 -28.13 -0.92
N ILE A 186 -21.57 -27.32 -1.56
CA ILE A 186 -21.48 -25.88 -1.31
C ILE A 186 -22.32 -25.14 -2.35
N ARG A 187 -23.28 -24.36 -1.88
CA ARG A 187 -24.15 -23.52 -2.74
C ARG A 187 -23.33 -22.48 -3.51
N VAL A 188 -23.74 -22.19 -4.74
CA VAL A 188 -23.06 -21.20 -5.60
C VAL A 188 -22.92 -19.83 -4.91
N ASN A 189 -23.94 -19.35 -4.22
CA ASN A 189 -23.86 -18.09 -3.49
C ASN A 189 -22.77 -18.09 -2.41
N THR A 190 -22.55 -19.20 -1.72
CA THR A 190 -21.46 -19.35 -0.74
C THR A 190 -20.10 -19.34 -1.43
N LYS A 191 -19.96 -20.07 -2.57
CA LYS A 191 -18.74 -20.04 -3.38
C LYS A 191 -18.41 -18.61 -3.85
N LEU A 192 -19.41 -17.86 -4.30
CA LEU A 192 -19.23 -16.45 -4.72
C LEU A 192 -18.83 -15.54 -3.54
N LYS A 193 -19.36 -15.76 -2.34
CA LYS A 193 -18.90 -15.04 -1.13
C LYS A 193 -17.43 -15.34 -0.84
N ILE A 194 -17.03 -16.61 -0.86
CA ILE A 194 -15.62 -17.04 -0.67
C ILE A 194 -14.73 -16.45 -1.77
N PHE A 195 -15.16 -16.45 -3.01
CA PHE A 195 -14.43 -15.84 -4.13
C PHE A 195 -14.22 -14.34 -3.91
N ASN A 196 -15.25 -13.61 -3.50
CA ASN A 196 -15.16 -12.17 -3.25
C ASN A 196 -14.26 -11.83 -2.07
N SER A 197 -14.32 -12.60 -0.97
CA SER A 197 -13.54 -12.33 0.24
C SER A 197 -12.06 -12.75 0.13
N ASN A 198 -11.76 -13.85 -0.55
CA ASN A 198 -10.39 -14.38 -0.59
C ASN A 198 -9.66 -14.08 -1.90
N VAL A 199 -10.29 -14.29 -3.05
CA VAL A 199 -9.60 -14.15 -4.35
C VAL A 199 -9.67 -12.73 -4.87
N LYS A 200 -10.88 -12.15 -4.86
CA LYS A 200 -11.12 -10.82 -5.42
C LYS A 200 -10.53 -9.69 -4.55
N SER A 201 -10.50 -9.87 -3.23
CA SER A 201 -9.84 -8.96 -2.31
C SER A 201 -8.33 -8.85 -2.60
N ILE A 202 -7.66 -9.98 -2.84
CA ILE A 202 -6.25 -10.02 -3.25
C ILE A 202 -6.05 -9.37 -4.61
N LEU A 203 -6.92 -9.69 -5.58
CA LEU A 203 -6.86 -9.14 -6.94
C LEU A 203 -6.96 -7.61 -6.96
N LEU A 204 -7.83 -7.05 -6.14
CA LEU A 204 -8.16 -5.62 -6.13
C LEU A 204 -7.47 -4.82 -5.01
N TYR A 205 -6.51 -5.41 -4.32
CA TYR A 205 -5.74 -4.67 -3.32
C TYR A 205 -4.92 -3.56 -3.99
N GLY A 206 -5.01 -2.33 -3.48
CA GLY A 206 -4.33 -1.16 -4.04
C GLY A 206 -4.90 -0.64 -5.37
N SER A 207 -6.04 -1.19 -5.83
CA SER A 207 -6.63 -0.82 -7.12
C SER A 207 -7.09 0.64 -7.20
N GLU A 208 -7.21 1.31 -6.07
CA GLU A 208 -7.56 2.73 -5.95
C GLU A 208 -6.54 3.64 -6.64
N THR A 209 -5.27 3.23 -6.62
CA THR A 209 -4.13 3.97 -7.19
C THR A 209 -3.80 3.57 -8.63
N TRP A 210 -4.50 2.58 -9.20
CA TRP A 210 -4.18 2.11 -10.54
C TRP A 210 -4.60 3.10 -11.64
N PHE A 211 -3.66 3.33 -12.56
CA PHE A 211 -3.97 3.85 -13.87
C PHE A 211 -4.43 2.67 -14.75
N LEU A 212 -5.73 2.55 -14.96
CA LEU A 212 -6.33 1.41 -15.67
C LEU A 212 -6.37 1.65 -17.17
N THR A 213 -5.59 0.89 -17.93
CA THR A 213 -5.68 0.84 -19.40
C THR A 213 -6.71 -0.21 -19.84
N LYS A 214 -7.29 -0.07 -21.04
CA LYS A 214 -8.21 -1.08 -21.62
C LYS A 214 -7.58 -2.48 -21.65
N LYS A 215 -6.26 -2.57 -21.90
CA LYS A 215 -5.51 -3.84 -21.90
C LYS A 215 -5.47 -4.49 -20.51
N LEU A 216 -5.23 -3.70 -19.46
CA LEU A 216 -5.21 -4.20 -18.09
C LEU A 216 -6.60 -4.58 -17.60
N GLU A 217 -7.60 -3.77 -17.92
CA GLU A 217 -9.01 -4.08 -17.65
C GLU A 217 -9.42 -5.41 -18.28
N SER A 218 -9.11 -5.62 -19.55
CA SER A 218 -9.38 -6.88 -20.25
C SER A 218 -8.71 -8.07 -19.58
N LYS A 219 -7.44 -7.95 -19.14
CA LYS A 219 -6.73 -9.02 -18.44
C LYS A 219 -7.40 -9.38 -17.10
N LEU A 220 -7.78 -8.36 -16.32
CA LEU A 220 -8.46 -8.55 -15.05
C LEU A 220 -9.84 -9.20 -15.25
N GLN A 221 -10.63 -8.69 -16.20
CA GLN A 221 -11.95 -9.21 -16.51
C GLN A 221 -11.89 -10.65 -17.01
N THR A 222 -10.93 -10.97 -17.89
CA THR A 222 -10.72 -12.33 -18.40
C THR A 222 -10.41 -13.31 -17.26
N PHE A 223 -9.55 -12.90 -16.32
CA PHE A 223 -9.24 -13.73 -15.14
C PHE A 223 -10.50 -13.99 -14.30
N ILE A 224 -11.27 -12.95 -13.99
CA ILE A 224 -12.52 -13.08 -13.22
C ILE A 224 -13.53 -13.97 -13.94
N ASN A 225 -13.74 -13.77 -15.23
CA ASN A 225 -14.68 -14.55 -16.02
C ASN A 225 -14.30 -16.05 -16.04
N LYS A 226 -12.99 -16.36 -16.12
CA LYS A 226 -12.50 -17.76 -16.00
C LYS A 226 -12.84 -18.36 -14.63
N CYS A 227 -12.61 -17.59 -13.55
CA CYS A 227 -12.94 -18.05 -12.20
C CYS A 227 -14.44 -18.27 -12.02
N LEU A 228 -15.28 -17.36 -12.50
CA LEU A 228 -16.75 -17.45 -12.40
C LEU A 228 -17.31 -18.67 -13.17
N ARG A 229 -16.80 -18.92 -14.39
CA ARG A 229 -17.18 -20.13 -15.14
C ARG A 229 -16.84 -21.39 -14.36
N ARG A 230 -15.62 -21.44 -13.76
CA ARG A 230 -15.22 -22.58 -12.93
C ARG A 230 -16.11 -22.77 -11.70
N ILE A 231 -16.51 -21.68 -11.04
CA ILE A 231 -17.41 -21.72 -9.88
C ILE A 231 -18.81 -22.26 -10.26
N LEU A 232 -19.30 -21.90 -11.46
CA LEU A 232 -20.59 -22.36 -12.01
C LEU A 232 -20.48 -23.74 -12.66
N ASN A 233 -19.32 -24.38 -12.71
CA ASN A 233 -19.03 -25.65 -13.43
C ASN A 233 -19.36 -25.60 -14.92
N ILE A 234 -19.20 -24.44 -15.55
CA ILE A 234 -19.40 -24.25 -17.00
C ILE A 234 -18.09 -24.56 -17.72
N PHE A 235 -18.08 -25.61 -18.51
CA PHE A 235 -16.95 -26.09 -19.31
C PHE A 235 -17.41 -26.39 -20.73
N TRP A 236 -16.45 -26.37 -21.66
CA TRP A 236 -16.71 -26.80 -23.01
C TRP A 236 -17.33 -28.22 -23.03
N PRO A 237 -18.39 -28.51 -23.86
CA PRO A 237 -18.94 -27.66 -24.92
C PRO A 237 -19.97 -26.60 -24.47
N GLU A 238 -20.32 -26.55 -23.17
CA GLU A 238 -21.25 -25.51 -22.69
C GLU A 238 -20.61 -24.12 -22.80
N VAL A 239 -21.31 -23.22 -23.51
CA VAL A 239 -20.85 -21.84 -23.70
C VAL A 239 -21.86 -20.86 -23.12
N ILE A 240 -21.38 -19.90 -22.35
CA ILE A 240 -22.18 -18.80 -21.81
C ILE A 240 -21.55 -17.47 -22.18
N SER A 241 -22.38 -16.49 -22.58
CA SER A 241 -21.93 -15.12 -22.83
C SER A 241 -21.40 -14.48 -21.55
N ASN A 242 -20.50 -13.50 -21.66
CA ASN A 242 -20.03 -12.77 -20.50
C ASN A 242 -21.17 -12.01 -19.78
N GLN A 243 -22.12 -11.49 -20.55
CA GLN A 243 -23.28 -10.78 -20.01
C GLN A 243 -24.12 -11.72 -19.13
N SER A 244 -24.53 -12.87 -19.65
CA SER A 244 -25.30 -13.86 -18.89
C SER A 244 -24.50 -14.41 -17.68
N LEU A 245 -23.17 -14.51 -17.79
CA LEU A 245 -22.31 -14.92 -16.68
C LEU A 245 -22.38 -13.90 -15.52
N TRP A 246 -22.33 -12.60 -15.84
CA TRP A 246 -22.38 -11.53 -14.82
C TRP A 246 -23.77 -11.43 -14.19
N GLU A 247 -24.84 -11.59 -14.97
CA GLU A 247 -26.23 -11.63 -14.47
C GLU A 247 -26.44 -12.81 -13.52
N LYS A 248 -26.06 -14.04 -13.92
CA LYS A 248 -26.18 -15.25 -13.07
C LYS A 248 -25.37 -15.13 -11.77
N THR A 249 -24.21 -14.48 -11.82
CA THR A 249 -23.35 -14.34 -10.64
C THR A 249 -23.55 -13.05 -9.86
N LYS A 250 -24.39 -12.14 -10.38
CA LYS A 250 -24.59 -10.78 -9.83
C LYS A 250 -23.27 -10.04 -9.61
N GLN A 251 -22.31 -10.23 -10.53
CA GLN A 251 -21.00 -9.59 -10.45
C GLN A 251 -20.93 -8.42 -11.41
N PRO A 252 -20.67 -7.19 -10.93
CA PRO A 252 -20.47 -6.05 -11.82
C PRO A 252 -19.14 -6.17 -12.59
N ARG A 253 -19.00 -5.43 -13.69
CA ARG A 253 -17.75 -5.35 -14.46
C ARG A 253 -16.61 -4.88 -13.58
N ILE A 254 -15.40 -5.36 -13.86
CA ILE A 254 -14.23 -5.04 -13.03
C ILE A 254 -13.89 -3.55 -13.05
N SER A 255 -14.07 -2.88 -14.18
CA SER A 255 -13.86 -1.44 -14.31
C SER A 255 -14.76 -0.63 -13.38
N GLN A 256 -16.04 -1.00 -13.28
CA GLN A 256 -17.00 -0.36 -12.37
C GLN A 256 -16.56 -0.54 -10.90
N GLN A 257 -16.13 -1.74 -10.52
CA GLN A 257 -15.66 -2.02 -9.17
C GLN A 257 -14.41 -1.24 -8.81
N ILE A 258 -13.43 -1.14 -9.73
CA ILE A 258 -12.21 -0.36 -9.52
C ILE A 258 -12.56 1.13 -9.43
N LYS A 259 -13.45 1.62 -10.30
CA LYS A 259 -13.93 3.01 -10.25
C LYS A 259 -14.60 3.32 -8.91
N GLN A 260 -15.49 2.43 -8.41
CA GLN A 260 -16.09 2.60 -7.09
C GLN A 260 -15.07 2.65 -5.95
N ARG A 261 -14.09 1.74 -5.96
CA ARG A 261 -13.01 1.74 -4.96
C ARG A 261 -12.23 3.04 -4.99
N LYS A 262 -11.82 3.48 -6.20
CA LYS A 262 -11.14 4.75 -6.43
C LYS A 262 -11.94 5.93 -5.85
N PHE A 263 -13.23 6.02 -6.14
CA PHE A 263 -14.08 7.11 -5.67
C PHE A 263 -14.37 7.05 -4.17
N ARG A 264 -14.48 5.85 -3.58
CA ARG A 264 -14.55 5.71 -2.11
C ARG A 264 -13.29 6.24 -1.43
N TRP A 265 -12.14 5.83 -1.93
CA TRP A 265 -10.84 6.30 -1.44
C TRP A 265 -10.69 7.81 -1.67
N LEU A 266 -11.03 8.30 -2.85
CA LEU A 266 -10.99 9.72 -3.18
C LEU A 266 -11.82 10.55 -2.20
N GLY A 267 -13.08 10.16 -1.93
CA GLY A 267 -13.92 10.86 -0.96
C GLY A 267 -13.34 10.86 0.45
N HIS A 268 -12.71 9.75 0.87
CA HIS A 268 -12.00 9.71 2.14
C HIS A 268 -10.82 10.69 2.15
N THR A 269 -10.02 10.71 1.09
CA THR A 269 -8.84 11.58 0.95
C THR A 269 -9.23 13.06 0.89
N LEU A 270 -10.30 13.42 0.17
CA LEU A 270 -10.77 14.80 0.05
C LEU A 270 -11.31 15.37 1.36
N ARG A 271 -11.78 14.52 2.29
CA ARG A 271 -12.22 14.94 3.63
C ARG A 271 -11.10 15.13 4.65
N LYS A 272 -9.87 14.72 4.31
CA LYS A 272 -8.73 14.95 5.19
C LYS A 272 -8.35 16.43 5.21
N ASP A 273 -7.60 16.81 6.24
CA ASP A 273 -7.04 18.15 6.36
C ASP A 273 -6.13 18.49 5.17
N ASN A 274 -5.93 19.78 4.93
CA ASN A 274 -5.17 20.25 3.76
C ASN A 274 -3.69 19.84 3.81
N ASP A 275 -3.15 19.67 5.00
CA ASP A 275 -1.75 19.27 5.27
C ASP A 275 -1.54 17.76 5.09
N SER A 276 -2.62 16.98 4.92
CA SER A 276 -2.50 15.55 4.67
C SER A 276 -1.71 15.26 3.39
N ILE A 277 -0.62 14.49 3.51
CA ILE A 277 0.22 14.05 2.40
C ILE A 277 -0.61 13.43 1.27
N ALA A 278 -1.56 12.56 1.60
CA ALA A 278 -2.42 11.90 0.62
C ALA A 278 -3.32 12.89 -0.15
N LYS A 279 -3.85 13.92 0.53
CA LYS A 279 -4.66 14.96 -0.11
C LYS A 279 -3.81 15.89 -0.98
N TYR A 280 -2.63 16.27 -0.51
CA TYR A 280 -1.70 17.08 -1.28
C TYR A 280 -1.21 16.35 -2.52
N ALA A 281 -0.93 15.05 -2.44
CA ALA A 281 -0.52 14.21 -3.56
C ALA A 281 -1.49 14.25 -4.75
N LEU A 282 -2.79 14.46 -4.52
CA LEU A 282 -3.78 14.61 -5.59
C LEU A 282 -3.48 15.80 -6.52
N LYS A 283 -2.84 16.84 -5.99
CA LYS A 283 -2.53 18.10 -6.71
C LYS A 283 -1.03 18.24 -7.02
N TRP A 284 -0.17 17.46 -6.36
CA TRP A 284 1.28 17.57 -6.48
C TRP A 284 1.78 17.18 -7.88
N ASN A 285 2.73 17.95 -8.39
CA ASN A 285 3.45 17.65 -9.63
C ASN A 285 4.95 17.57 -9.32
N PRO A 286 5.65 16.55 -9.87
CA PRO A 286 7.10 16.47 -9.74
C PRO A 286 7.76 17.70 -10.37
N GLN A 287 8.82 18.17 -9.74
CA GLN A 287 9.65 19.28 -10.25
C GLN A 287 10.46 18.85 -11.48
N GLY A 288 10.94 19.80 -12.24
CA GLY A 288 11.83 19.60 -13.36
C GLY A 288 11.18 19.72 -14.74
N LYS A 289 12.03 19.73 -15.76
CA LYS A 289 11.59 19.84 -17.16
C LYS A 289 11.02 18.53 -17.66
N ARG A 290 9.89 18.62 -18.32
CA ARG A 290 9.26 17.46 -18.95
C ARG A 290 10.02 17.06 -20.20
N LYS A 291 10.21 15.75 -20.39
CA LYS A 291 10.76 15.19 -21.63
C LYS A 291 9.89 15.58 -22.83
N ARG A 292 10.54 15.89 -23.98
CA ARG A 292 9.85 16.17 -25.24
C ARG A 292 9.02 14.97 -25.69
N GLY A 293 7.84 15.20 -26.24
CA GLY A 293 6.95 14.17 -26.78
C GLY A 293 5.53 14.26 -26.24
N ARG A 294 4.68 13.31 -26.68
CA ARG A 294 3.27 13.24 -26.26
C ARG A 294 3.19 12.99 -24.75
N PRO A 295 2.40 13.79 -24.02
CA PRO A 295 2.19 13.59 -22.60
C PRO A 295 1.64 12.21 -22.29
N LYS A 296 2.34 11.45 -21.41
CA LYS A 296 1.76 10.19 -20.90
C LYS A 296 0.47 10.50 -20.12
N THR A 297 -0.54 9.66 -20.31
CA THR A 297 -1.75 9.75 -19.48
C THR A 297 -1.39 9.26 -18.07
N THR A 298 -1.71 10.10 -17.08
CA THR A 298 -1.44 9.80 -15.67
C THR A 298 -2.74 9.41 -14.96
N TRP A 299 -2.63 8.81 -13.78
CA TRP A 299 -3.77 8.53 -12.90
C TRP A 299 -4.64 9.77 -12.66
N ARG A 300 -4.00 10.94 -12.42
CA ARG A 300 -4.71 12.22 -12.24
C ARG A 300 -5.52 12.61 -13.47
N ARG A 301 -4.95 12.51 -14.67
CA ARG A 301 -5.67 12.82 -15.90
C ARG A 301 -6.85 11.89 -16.13
N GLN A 302 -6.71 10.61 -15.76
CA GLN A 302 -7.81 9.68 -15.80
C GLN A 302 -8.91 10.08 -14.82
N LEU A 303 -8.52 10.42 -13.57
CA LEU A 303 -9.45 10.91 -12.56
C LEU A 303 -10.19 12.18 -13.00
N THR A 304 -9.48 13.16 -13.58
CA THR A 304 -10.10 14.39 -14.11
C THR A 304 -11.17 14.06 -15.13
N LYS A 305 -10.88 13.19 -16.12
CA LYS A 305 -11.86 12.75 -17.12
C LYS A 305 -13.05 12.01 -16.49
N GLU A 306 -12.81 11.18 -15.47
CA GLU A 306 -13.86 10.47 -14.76
C GLU A 306 -14.76 11.43 -13.97
N LEU A 307 -14.21 12.51 -13.41
CA LEU A 307 -14.97 13.58 -12.74
C LEU A 307 -15.76 14.43 -13.76
N GLU A 308 -15.14 14.82 -14.87
CA GLU A 308 -15.79 15.57 -15.96
C GLU A 308 -17.01 14.80 -16.50
N ALA A 309 -16.90 13.49 -16.69
CA ALA A 309 -18.02 12.63 -17.08
C ALA A 309 -19.18 12.65 -16.08
N LEU A 310 -18.90 12.98 -14.80
CA LEU A 310 -19.89 13.18 -13.76
C LEU A 310 -20.28 14.66 -13.57
N ARG A 311 -19.84 15.53 -14.49
CA ARG A 311 -20.03 16.99 -14.44
C ARG A 311 -19.48 17.64 -13.16
N LEU A 312 -18.38 17.09 -12.64
CA LEU A 312 -17.69 17.56 -11.43
C LEU A 312 -16.29 18.06 -11.78
N THR A 313 -15.91 19.17 -11.16
CA THR A 313 -14.50 19.57 -11.03
C THR A 313 -13.90 18.95 -9.78
N LEU A 314 -12.57 18.98 -9.62
CA LEU A 314 -11.93 18.50 -8.38
C LEU A 314 -12.39 19.28 -7.14
N ARG A 315 -12.59 20.61 -7.26
CA ARG A 315 -13.16 21.46 -6.19
C ARG A 315 -14.61 21.09 -5.89
N GLY A 316 -15.44 20.88 -6.92
CA GLY A 316 -16.82 20.41 -6.74
C GLY A 316 -16.89 19.05 -6.08
N ALA A 317 -15.98 18.14 -6.44
CA ALA A 317 -15.85 16.84 -5.80
C ALA A 317 -15.42 16.96 -4.33
N GLU A 318 -14.51 17.90 -4.01
CA GLU A 318 -14.07 18.17 -2.63
C GLU A 318 -15.23 18.70 -1.77
N SER A 319 -16.01 19.66 -2.29
CA SER A 319 -17.21 20.16 -1.61
C SER A 319 -18.26 19.07 -1.40
N LEU A 320 -18.58 18.30 -2.45
CA LEU A 320 -19.54 17.20 -2.37
C LEU A 320 -19.10 16.09 -1.40
N ALA A 321 -17.79 15.84 -1.32
CA ALA A 321 -17.22 14.80 -0.44
C ALA A 321 -17.41 15.11 1.04
N GLN A 322 -17.60 16.38 1.44
CA GLN A 322 -17.89 16.75 2.82
C GLN A 322 -19.23 16.17 3.28
N ASP A 323 -20.23 16.12 2.41
CA ASP A 323 -21.44 15.36 2.65
C ASP A 323 -21.22 13.86 2.34
N ARG A 324 -21.00 13.09 3.40
CA ARG A 324 -20.77 11.63 3.28
C ARG A 324 -21.94 10.88 2.65
N ARG A 325 -23.17 11.38 2.82
CA ARG A 325 -24.37 10.74 2.26
C ARG A 325 -24.47 11.01 0.76
N ALA A 326 -24.32 12.26 0.35
CA ALA A 326 -24.30 12.63 -1.06
C ALA A 326 -23.17 11.92 -1.83
N TRP A 327 -21.96 11.88 -1.25
CA TRP A 327 -20.83 11.14 -1.84
C TRP A 327 -21.09 9.65 -1.97
N ARG A 328 -21.70 9.02 -0.96
CA ARG A 328 -22.04 7.59 -1.00
C ARG A 328 -23.04 7.30 -2.10
N ASN A 329 -24.06 8.16 -2.29
CA ASN A 329 -25.04 8.05 -3.35
C ASN A 329 -24.39 8.18 -4.74
N LEU A 330 -23.49 9.16 -4.93
CA LEU A 330 -22.71 9.29 -6.15
C LEU A 330 -21.95 7.98 -6.46
N VAL A 331 -21.22 7.45 -5.48
CA VAL A 331 -20.43 6.20 -5.65
C VAL A 331 -21.33 5.00 -5.92
N GLY A 332 -22.52 4.94 -5.31
CA GLY A 332 -23.52 3.91 -5.59
C GLY A 332 -24.02 3.96 -7.05
N GLY A 333 -24.30 5.14 -7.54
CA GLY A 333 -24.74 5.36 -8.93
C GLY A 333 -23.73 4.98 -10.00
N LEU A 334 -22.41 4.90 -9.67
CA LEU A 334 -21.38 4.43 -10.62
C LEU A 334 -21.53 2.96 -11.04
N CYS A 335 -22.34 2.16 -10.34
CA CYS A 335 -22.64 0.77 -10.74
C CYS A 335 -23.91 0.65 -11.56
N SER A 336 -24.84 1.59 -11.46
CA SER A 336 -26.15 1.53 -12.10
C SER A 336 -26.16 2.18 -13.50
N ALA A 337 -25.14 2.97 -13.84
CA ALA A 337 -24.97 3.48 -15.19
C ALA A 337 -24.47 2.34 -16.09
N THR A 338 -25.42 1.56 -16.63
CA THR A 338 -25.21 0.68 -17.79
C THR A 338 -25.06 1.56 -19.01
N GLU A 339 -23.87 1.58 -19.63
CA GLU A 339 -23.69 1.88 -21.04
C GLU A 339 -24.09 0.68 -21.87
#